data_fcea2d579b0b61e5f5443b11b5d575f5
#
_entry.id   fcea2d579b0b61e5f5443b11b5d575f5
#
_cell.length_a   1.000
_cell.length_b   1.000
_cell.length_c   1.000
_cell.angle_alpha   90.00
_cell.angle_beta   90.00
_cell.angle_gamma   90.00
#
_symmetry.space_group_name_H-M   'P 1'
#
loop_
_entity.id
_entity.type
_entity.pdbx_description
1 polymer ?
#
loop_
_entity_poly.entity_id
_entity_poly.type
_entity_poly.pdbx_seq_one_letter_code
_entity_poly.pdbx_strand_id
1 'polypeptide(L)'
;MRKRFVVVALLGALVGAPACAGGVVHILVGRVPAQVELATTNAELQHGLMGRTSLAPDGGMLFVLPPQALRCVWMKDTPLPLSAAFLGANGTIRQIVDMKPMTLDFHCGPRTSRFVLEMGYGWFTRHGVNIGMRVGLEEVRSGVP
;
A
#
# COMPACT_ATOMS: atom_id res chain seq x y z
N MET A 1 -34.33 -47.25 -21.65
CA MET A 1 -33.96 -45.86 -22.00
C MET A 1 -33.22 -45.21 -20.82
N ARG A 2 -31.89 -45.12 -20.91
CA ARG A 2 -31.08 -44.46 -19.85
C ARG A 2 -30.82 -43.01 -20.26
N LYS A 3 -31.39 -42.05 -19.54
CA LYS A 3 -31.13 -40.61 -19.73
C LYS A 3 -29.75 -40.29 -19.14
N ARG A 4 -28.82 -39.91 -20.01
CA ARG A 4 -27.49 -39.36 -19.61
C ARG A 4 -27.68 -37.89 -19.29
N PHE A 5 -27.49 -37.52 -18.03
CA PHE A 5 -27.33 -36.10 -17.63
C PHE A 5 -25.90 -35.65 -17.94
N VAL A 6 -25.77 -34.67 -18.82
CA VAL A 6 -24.51 -33.97 -19.07
C VAL A 6 -24.41 -32.85 -18.05
N VAL A 7 -23.47 -32.98 -17.12
CA VAL A 7 -23.13 -31.91 -16.21
C VAL A 7 -22.13 -31.02 -16.93
N VAL A 8 -22.58 -29.82 -17.31
CA VAL A 8 -21.70 -28.77 -17.83
C VAL A 8 -21.07 -28.05 -16.61
N ALA A 9 -19.80 -28.34 -16.35
CA ALA A 9 -19.03 -27.59 -15.37
C ALA A 9 -18.66 -26.21 -15.97
N LEU A 10 -19.30 -25.16 -15.48
CA LEU A 10 -18.85 -23.79 -15.73
C LEU A 10 -17.53 -23.58 -14.98
N LEU A 11 -16.40 -23.58 -15.70
CA LEU A 11 -15.16 -23.03 -15.19
C LEU A 11 -15.30 -21.51 -15.14
N GLY A 12 -15.58 -20.99 -13.96
CA GLY A 12 -15.45 -19.56 -13.68
C GLY A 12 -13.98 -19.18 -13.74
N ALA A 13 -13.57 -18.43 -14.77
CA ALA A 13 -12.25 -17.81 -14.80
C ALA A 13 -12.19 -16.75 -13.68
N LEU A 14 -11.47 -17.03 -12.60
CA LEU A 14 -11.04 -16.00 -11.69
C LEU A 14 -10.08 -15.08 -12.46
N VAL A 15 -10.58 -13.91 -12.86
CA VAL A 15 -9.73 -12.82 -13.31
C VAL A 15 -9.00 -12.29 -12.07
N GLY A 16 -7.84 -12.88 -11.77
CA GLY A 16 -6.94 -12.38 -10.76
C GLY A 16 -6.49 -10.96 -11.16
N ALA A 17 -6.74 -9.97 -10.29
CA ALA A 17 -6.10 -8.67 -10.43
C ALA A 17 -4.57 -8.89 -10.46
N PRO A 18 -3.81 -8.12 -11.26
CA PRO A 18 -2.36 -8.25 -11.28
C PRO A 18 -1.84 -7.97 -9.87
N ALA A 19 -1.27 -9.00 -9.24
CA ALA A 19 -0.52 -8.83 -8.01
C ALA A 19 0.69 -7.96 -8.34
N CYS A 20 0.91 -6.87 -7.61
CA CYS A 20 2.20 -6.19 -7.63
C CYS A 20 3.28 -7.23 -7.31
N ALA A 21 4.37 -7.26 -8.09
CA ALA A 21 5.45 -8.23 -7.96
C ALA A 21 6.25 -8.06 -6.65
N GLY A 22 6.03 -6.98 -5.91
CA GLY A 22 6.58 -6.75 -4.58
C GLY A 22 5.94 -7.70 -3.56
N GLY A 23 6.75 -8.42 -2.79
CA GLY A 23 6.27 -9.35 -1.76
C GLY A 23 5.41 -8.63 -0.70
N VAL A 24 4.54 -9.40 -0.03
CA VAL A 24 3.82 -8.92 1.14
C VAL A 24 4.72 -9.09 2.37
N VAL A 25 4.84 -8.05 3.17
CA VAL A 25 5.60 -8.07 4.43
C VAL A 25 4.69 -7.73 5.61
N HIS A 26 5.04 -8.25 6.78
CA HIS A 26 4.40 -7.94 8.03
C HIS A 26 5.18 -6.85 8.76
N ILE A 27 4.52 -5.78 9.11
CA ILE A 27 5.14 -4.65 9.81
C ILE A 27 4.37 -4.30 11.07
N LEU A 28 5.04 -3.64 12.01
CA LEU A 28 4.39 -2.99 13.15
C LEU A 28 4.37 -1.49 12.91
N VAL A 29 3.18 -0.89 12.94
CA VAL A 29 2.99 0.56 12.88
C VAL A 29 2.72 1.05 14.30
N GLY A 30 3.76 1.55 14.98
CA GLY A 30 3.74 1.66 16.43
C GLY A 30 3.67 0.27 17.07
N ARG A 31 2.48 -0.12 17.55
CA ARG A 31 2.20 -1.45 18.11
C ARG A 31 1.14 -2.22 17.32
N VAL A 32 0.67 -1.67 16.23
CA VAL A 32 -0.42 -2.22 15.42
C VAL A 32 0.17 -3.05 14.28
N PRO A 33 -0.15 -4.35 14.19
CA PRO A 33 0.30 -5.17 13.07
C PRO A 33 -0.42 -4.76 11.77
N ALA A 34 0.32 -4.75 10.67
CA ALA A 34 -0.21 -4.51 9.35
C ALA A 34 0.48 -5.42 8.32
N GLN A 35 -0.24 -5.76 7.25
CA GLN A 35 0.27 -6.49 6.10
C GLN A 35 0.34 -5.54 4.90
N VAL A 36 1.53 -5.30 4.38
CA VAL A 36 1.70 -4.35 3.30
C VAL A 36 2.44 -4.96 2.12
N GLU A 37 2.00 -4.59 0.93
CA GLU A 37 2.74 -4.88 -0.29
C GLU A 37 3.91 -3.91 -0.40
N LEU A 38 5.05 -4.37 -0.93
CA LEU A 38 6.20 -3.51 -1.18
C LEU A 38 6.16 -2.96 -2.61
N ALA A 39 6.43 -1.66 -2.76
CA ALA A 39 6.73 -1.02 -4.03
C ALA A 39 8.20 -0.55 -3.99
N THR A 40 9.06 -1.21 -4.76
CA THR A 40 10.52 -0.99 -4.76
C THR A 40 11.06 -0.60 -6.13
N THR A 41 10.44 -1.07 -7.21
CA THR A 41 10.81 -0.73 -8.58
C THR A 41 10.11 0.54 -9.05
N ASN A 42 10.68 1.21 -10.06
CA ASN A 42 10.06 2.41 -10.64
C ASN A 42 8.63 2.14 -11.14
N ALA A 43 8.38 0.97 -11.72
CA ALA A 43 7.05 0.59 -12.20
C ALA A 43 6.05 0.44 -11.04
N GLU A 44 6.44 -0.23 -9.96
CA GLU A 44 5.61 -0.39 -8.76
C GLU A 44 5.36 0.94 -8.06
N LEU A 45 6.40 1.79 -7.93
CA LEU A 45 6.29 3.13 -7.33
C LEU A 45 5.33 4.03 -8.12
N GLN A 46 5.30 3.91 -9.45
CA GLN A 46 4.38 4.66 -10.29
C GLN A 46 2.96 4.10 -10.27
N HIS A 47 2.81 2.77 -10.24
CA HIS A 47 1.50 2.12 -10.25
C HIS A 47 0.80 2.22 -8.89
N GLY A 48 1.53 1.98 -7.81
CA GLY A 48 0.98 2.01 -6.45
C GLY A 48 -0.31 1.18 -6.32
N LEU A 49 -1.33 1.78 -5.72
CA LEU A 49 -2.66 1.18 -5.52
C LEU A 49 -3.67 1.52 -6.63
N MET A 50 -3.22 1.96 -7.81
CA MET A 50 -4.10 2.22 -8.95
C MET A 50 -4.94 0.99 -9.30
N GLY A 51 -6.23 1.20 -9.60
CA GLY A 51 -7.18 0.17 -9.95
C GLY A 51 -7.66 -0.72 -8.80
N ARG A 52 -7.14 -0.54 -7.58
CA ARG A 52 -7.60 -1.29 -6.41
C ARG A 52 -8.98 -0.79 -5.97
N THR A 53 -9.90 -1.72 -5.77
CA THR A 53 -11.27 -1.44 -5.31
C THR A 53 -11.49 -1.80 -3.83
N SER A 54 -10.54 -2.52 -3.22
CA SER A 54 -10.55 -2.87 -1.80
C SER A 54 -9.15 -3.09 -1.26
N LEU A 55 -8.99 -2.91 0.04
CA LEU A 55 -7.85 -3.33 0.85
C LEU A 55 -8.35 -4.19 2.01
N ALA A 56 -7.52 -5.12 2.48
CA ALA A 56 -7.76 -5.77 3.76
C ALA A 56 -7.81 -4.72 4.88
N PRO A 57 -8.48 -4.97 6.02
CA PRO A 57 -8.62 -3.99 7.10
C PRO A 57 -7.29 -3.39 7.59
N ASP A 58 -6.25 -4.22 7.67
CA ASP A 58 -4.88 -3.83 8.06
C ASP A 58 -3.89 -3.99 6.90
N GLY A 59 -4.41 -3.93 5.67
CA GLY A 59 -3.66 -3.99 4.43
C GLY A 59 -3.29 -2.62 3.90
N GLY A 60 -2.19 -2.55 3.14
CA GLY A 60 -1.72 -1.33 2.53
C GLY A 60 -0.54 -1.56 1.60
N MET A 61 0.16 -0.47 1.28
CA MET A 61 1.38 -0.53 0.47
C MET A 61 2.47 0.35 1.08
N LEU A 62 3.67 -0.19 1.13
CA LEU A 62 4.86 0.53 1.56
C LEU A 62 5.76 0.81 0.35
N PHE A 63 5.92 2.07 0.04
CA PHE A 63 6.79 2.59 -1.01
C PHE A 63 8.19 2.80 -0.46
N VAL A 64 9.18 2.18 -1.05
CA VAL A 64 10.61 2.36 -0.74
C VAL A 64 11.18 3.37 -1.73
N LEU A 65 11.33 4.62 -1.30
CA LEU A 65 11.71 5.72 -2.17
C LEU A 65 13.22 5.76 -2.42
N PRO A 66 13.69 5.70 -3.68
CA PRO A 66 15.11 5.91 -3.98
C PRO A 66 15.56 7.33 -3.60
N PRO A 67 16.87 7.55 -3.39
CA PRO A 67 17.39 8.82 -2.90
C PRO A 67 16.97 10.04 -3.72
N GLN A 68 16.86 9.91 -5.03
CA GLN A 68 16.51 10.97 -5.97
C GLN A 68 15.00 11.11 -6.24
N ALA A 69 14.16 10.22 -5.72
CA ALA A 69 12.71 10.27 -5.97
C ALA A 69 12.07 11.52 -5.36
N LEU A 70 11.02 12.01 -5.99
CA LEU A 70 10.12 12.97 -5.36
C LEU A 70 9.45 12.32 -4.15
N ARG A 71 9.24 13.09 -3.09
CA ARG A 71 8.57 12.64 -1.87
C ARG A 71 7.09 12.96 -1.91
N CYS A 72 6.46 12.67 -3.06
CA CYS A 72 5.06 12.99 -3.32
C CYS A 72 4.33 11.74 -3.80
N VAL A 73 3.07 11.62 -3.39
CA VAL A 73 2.11 10.62 -3.87
C VAL A 73 0.88 11.32 -4.44
N TRP A 74 0.09 10.63 -5.23
CA TRP A 74 -1.14 11.11 -5.83
C TRP A 74 -2.19 10.01 -5.84
N MET A 75 -3.42 10.36 -6.16
CA MET A 75 -4.55 9.42 -6.19
C MET A 75 -5.05 9.12 -7.61
N LYS A 76 -4.16 9.29 -8.62
CA LYS A 76 -4.49 8.97 -10.01
C LYS A 76 -4.95 7.53 -10.11
N ASP A 77 -6.06 7.30 -10.80
CA ASP A 77 -6.65 5.97 -11.06
C ASP A 77 -6.82 5.11 -9.80
N THR A 78 -6.91 5.75 -8.61
CA THR A 78 -7.06 5.07 -7.31
C THR A 78 -8.46 5.37 -6.76
N PRO A 79 -9.43 4.45 -6.91
CA PRO A 79 -10.81 4.66 -6.49
C PRO A 79 -11.04 4.53 -4.98
N LEU A 80 -10.05 4.02 -4.25
CA LEU A 80 -10.12 3.90 -2.79
C LEU A 80 -9.70 5.21 -2.12
N PRO A 81 -10.43 5.69 -1.09
CA PRO A 81 -9.91 6.74 -0.21
C PRO A 81 -8.77 6.17 0.66
N LEU A 82 -7.65 6.87 0.72
CA LEU A 82 -6.44 6.42 1.41
C LEU A 82 -5.95 7.47 2.40
N SER A 83 -5.12 7.01 3.35
CA SER A 83 -4.25 7.87 4.17
C SER A 83 -2.80 7.46 3.95
N ALA A 84 -1.91 8.43 3.79
CA ALA A 84 -0.48 8.21 3.60
C ALA A 84 0.33 8.75 4.77
N ALA A 85 1.27 7.95 5.28
CA ALA A 85 2.27 8.36 6.26
C ALA A 85 3.64 8.44 5.60
N PHE A 86 4.30 9.60 5.70
CA PHE A 86 5.67 9.82 5.24
C PHE A 86 6.65 9.50 6.35
N LEU A 87 7.59 8.58 6.08
CA LEU A 87 8.51 8.05 7.08
C LEU A 87 9.96 8.45 6.78
N GLY A 88 10.69 8.80 7.83
CA GLY A 88 12.13 8.98 7.76
C GLY A 88 12.87 7.64 7.58
N ALA A 89 14.18 7.69 7.33
CA ALA A 89 15.01 6.51 7.11
C ALA A 89 14.99 5.50 8.28
N ASN A 90 14.72 5.95 9.49
CA ASN A 90 14.59 5.10 10.68
C ASN A 90 13.14 4.60 10.94
N GLY A 91 12.20 4.84 10.01
CA GLY A 91 10.81 4.47 10.14
C GLY A 91 9.93 5.43 10.95
N THR A 92 10.48 6.56 11.44
CA THR A 92 9.67 7.53 12.20
C THR A 92 8.67 8.23 11.28
N ILE A 93 7.40 8.25 11.66
CA ILE A 93 6.33 8.97 10.96
C ILE A 93 6.57 10.48 11.12
N ARG A 94 6.71 11.17 10.00
CA ARG A 94 6.97 12.61 9.93
C ARG A 94 5.74 13.43 9.57
N GLN A 95 4.84 12.83 8.80
CA GLN A 95 3.60 13.46 8.33
C GLN A 95 2.58 12.38 8.02
N ILE A 96 1.31 12.68 8.25
CA ILE A 96 0.17 11.86 7.83
C ILE A 96 -0.78 12.78 7.05
N VAL A 97 -1.30 12.31 5.92
CA VAL A 97 -2.26 13.03 5.09
C VAL A 97 -3.38 12.10 4.66
N ASP A 98 -4.59 12.62 4.62
CA ASP A 98 -5.74 11.94 4.05
C ASP A 98 -5.92 12.37 2.59
N MET A 99 -6.20 11.42 1.72
CA MET A 99 -6.22 11.64 0.28
C MET A 99 -7.56 11.23 -0.33
N LYS A 100 -8.09 12.10 -1.19
CA LYS A 100 -9.37 11.85 -1.88
C LYS A 100 -9.15 10.98 -3.11
N PRO A 101 -10.04 9.99 -3.37
CA PRO A 101 -9.97 9.15 -4.56
C PRO A 101 -9.91 9.96 -5.87
N MET A 102 -9.22 9.40 -6.86
CA MET A 102 -9.20 9.88 -8.25
C MET A 102 -8.70 11.30 -8.46
N THR A 103 -8.05 11.93 -7.45
CA THR A 103 -7.46 13.26 -7.59
C THR A 103 -6.04 13.19 -8.17
N LEU A 104 -5.65 14.27 -8.86
CA LEU A 104 -4.31 14.41 -9.44
C LEU A 104 -3.40 15.31 -8.60
N ASP A 105 -3.89 15.79 -7.46
CA ASP A 105 -3.12 16.62 -6.54
C ASP A 105 -1.96 15.84 -5.96
N PHE A 106 -0.79 16.48 -5.89
CA PHE A 106 0.37 15.90 -5.24
C PHE A 106 0.33 16.14 -3.74
N HIS A 107 0.43 15.08 -2.98
CA HIS A 107 0.63 15.10 -1.53
C HIS A 107 2.10 14.86 -1.25
N CYS A 108 2.81 15.89 -0.82
CA CYS A 108 4.27 15.83 -0.65
C CYS A 108 4.65 15.85 0.83
N GLY A 109 5.52 14.94 1.21
CA GLY A 109 6.11 14.87 2.54
C GLY A 109 7.48 15.55 2.64
N PRO A 110 8.08 15.54 3.84
CA PRO A 110 9.42 16.08 4.06
C PRO A 110 10.47 15.46 3.14
N ARG A 111 11.44 16.25 2.71
CA ARG A 111 12.55 15.83 1.82
C ARG A 111 13.39 14.68 2.39
N THR A 112 13.38 14.52 3.70
CA THR A 112 14.08 13.45 4.42
C THR A 112 13.30 12.13 4.45
N SER A 113 12.08 12.09 3.90
CA SER A 113 11.29 10.86 3.82
C SER A 113 11.98 9.83 2.92
N ARG A 114 11.98 8.59 3.35
CA ARG A 114 12.55 7.45 2.63
C ARG A 114 11.50 6.40 2.31
N PHE A 115 10.38 6.46 3.00
CA PHE A 115 9.26 5.55 2.77
C PHE A 115 7.95 6.33 2.80
N VAL A 116 6.95 5.82 2.10
CA VAL A 116 5.55 6.22 2.25
C VAL A 116 4.73 4.97 2.54
N LEU A 117 3.92 5.00 3.57
CA LEU A 117 2.98 3.94 3.92
C LEU A 117 1.57 4.39 3.61
N GLU A 118 0.93 3.77 2.63
CA GLU A 118 -0.48 4.00 2.29
C GLU A 118 -1.35 2.92 2.92
N MET A 119 -2.39 3.35 3.62
CA MET A 119 -3.39 2.53 4.28
C MET A 119 -4.79 3.03 3.90
N GLY A 120 -5.81 2.23 4.19
CA GLY A 120 -7.20 2.69 4.03
C GLY A 120 -7.45 3.99 4.80
N TYR A 121 -8.33 4.85 4.25
CA TYR A 121 -8.65 6.18 4.81
C TYR A 121 -8.93 6.12 6.31
N GLY A 122 -8.29 7.00 7.08
CA GLY A 122 -8.44 7.12 8.52
C GLY A 122 -7.85 5.96 9.34
N TRP A 123 -7.12 5.02 8.72
CA TRP A 123 -6.54 3.87 9.43
C TRP A 123 -5.65 4.31 10.59
N PHE A 124 -4.76 5.29 10.37
CA PHE A 124 -3.85 5.79 11.40
C PHE A 124 -4.61 6.34 12.61
N THR A 125 -5.63 7.16 12.37
CA THR A 125 -6.47 7.75 13.43
C THR A 125 -7.23 6.68 14.21
N ARG A 126 -7.85 5.71 13.52
CA ARG A 126 -8.59 4.62 14.19
C ARG A 126 -7.72 3.74 15.08
N HIS A 127 -6.44 3.61 14.76
CA HIS A 127 -5.50 2.82 15.53
C HIS A 127 -4.63 3.65 16.50
N GLY A 128 -4.91 4.94 16.65
CA GLY A 128 -4.16 5.85 17.53
C GLY A 128 -2.70 6.04 17.10
N VAL A 129 -2.42 5.85 15.80
CA VAL A 129 -1.08 6.05 15.23
C VAL A 129 -0.88 7.52 14.89
N ASN A 130 0.19 8.11 15.43
CA ASN A 130 0.46 9.53 15.34
C ASN A 130 1.88 9.82 14.80
N ILE A 131 2.08 11.07 14.39
CA ILE A 131 3.41 11.60 14.05
C ILE A 131 4.37 11.39 15.23
N GLY A 132 5.61 10.98 14.93
CA GLY A 132 6.64 10.65 15.91
C GLY A 132 6.70 9.16 16.27
N MET A 133 5.62 8.38 16.03
CA MET A 133 5.66 6.93 16.18
C MET A 133 6.53 6.29 15.10
N ARG A 134 6.94 5.03 15.33
CA ARG A 134 7.83 4.30 14.41
C ARG A 134 7.09 3.15 13.73
N VAL A 135 7.44 2.93 12.48
CA VAL A 135 7.12 1.74 11.71
C VAL A 135 8.32 0.80 11.75
N GLY A 136 8.08 -0.46 12.10
CA GLY A 136 9.11 -1.50 12.05
C GLY A 136 9.44 -1.84 10.59
N LEU A 137 10.71 -1.70 10.22
CA LEU A 137 11.18 -1.88 8.84
C LEU A 137 12.21 -3.02 8.74
N GLU A 138 12.30 -3.88 9.74
CA GLU A 138 13.30 -4.94 9.81
C GLU A 138 13.16 -5.92 8.64
N GLU A 139 11.95 -6.40 8.36
CA GLU A 139 11.68 -7.30 7.24
C GLU A 139 11.89 -6.62 5.88
N VAL A 140 11.58 -5.33 5.79
CA VAL A 140 11.76 -4.55 4.55
C VAL A 140 13.25 -4.42 4.20
N ARG A 141 14.11 -4.19 5.19
CA ARG A 141 15.55 -4.02 5.00
C ARG A 141 16.27 -5.31 4.67
N SER A 142 15.76 -6.44 5.14
CA SER A 142 16.34 -7.76 4.86
C SER A 142 15.96 -8.29 3.47
N GLY A 143 14.89 -7.77 2.85
CA GLY A 143 14.37 -8.23 1.56
C GLY A 143 14.57 -7.25 0.39
N VAL A 144 15.13 -6.06 0.64
CA VAL A 144 15.46 -5.08 -0.43
C VAL A 144 16.92 -5.25 -0.80
N PRO A 145 17.25 -5.65 -2.06
CA PRO A 145 18.63 -5.79 -2.54
C PRO A 145 19.39 -4.47 -2.58
#